data_c1e5a993bd7adfde04bc83dfb740057e
#
_entry.id   c1e5a993bd7adfde04bc83dfb740057e
#
_cell.length_a   1.000
_cell.length_b   1.000
_cell.length_c   1.000
_cell.angle_alpha   90.00
_cell.angle_beta   90.00
_cell.angle_gamma   90.00
#
_symmetry.space_group_name_H-M   'P 1'
#
loop_
_entity.id
_entity.type
_entity.pdbx_description
1 polymer ?
#
loop_
_entity_poly.entity_id
_entity_poly.type
_entity_poly.pdbx_seq_one_letter_code
_entity_poly.pdbx_strand_id
1 'polypeptide(L)' 'AVLQADSTTKGFLPPRMTNAQRLAIASPAVGLIVYCTDAVEGLYVNKSTGWTFVI' A
#
# COMPACT_ATOMS: atom_id res chain seq x y z
N ALA A 1 9.69 -16.46 8.96
CA ALA A 1 9.26 -15.13 8.51
C ALA A 1 9.32 -14.15 9.66
N VAL A 2 9.66 -12.89 9.33
CA VAL A 2 9.64 -11.81 10.33
C VAL A 2 8.21 -11.41 10.66
N LEU A 3 7.34 -11.38 9.64
CA LEU A 3 5.93 -11.10 9.81
C LEU A 3 5.13 -12.17 9.08
N GLN A 4 4.18 -12.77 9.79
CA GLN A 4 3.29 -13.77 9.23
C GLN A 4 1.91 -13.59 9.85
N ALA A 5 0.88 -13.51 9.01
CA ALA A 5 -0.50 -13.33 9.45
C ALA A 5 -1.34 -14.45 8.86
N ASP A 6 -1.76 -15.39 9.68
CA ASP A 6 -2.56 -16.54 9.28
C ASP A 6 -3.98 -16.40 9.80
N SER A 7 -4.96 -16.52 8.90
CA SER A 7 -6.37 -16.53 9.29
C SER A 7 -7.21 -17.09 8.16
N THR A 8 -8.29 -17.79 8.53
CA THR A 8 -9.28 -18.27 7.55
C THR A 8 -10.49 -17.35 7.49
N THR A 9 -10.58 -16.35 8.36
CA THR A 9 -11.74 -15.45 8.46
C THR A 9 -11.40 -13.97 8.39
N LYS A 10 -10.12 -13.61 8.52
CA LYS A 10 -9.68 -12.21 8.57
C LYS A 10 -8.55 -11.99 7.58
N GLY A 11 -8.46 -10.77 7.07
CA GLY A 11 -7.39 -10.37 6.17
C GLY A 11 -6.39 -9.43 6.85
N PHE A 12 -5.41 -9.01 6.08
CA PHE A 12 -4.46 -7.99 6.46
C PHE A 12 -4.93 -6.65 5.92
N LEU A 13 -4.96 -5.62 6.79
CA LEU A 13 -5.37 -4.28 6.39
C LEU A 13 -4.15 -3.35 6.45
N PRO A 14 -3.56 -3.01 5.29
CA PRO A 14 -2.51 -1.99 5.25
C PRO A 14 -3.09 -0.59 5.46
N PRO A 15 -2.26 0.43 5.68
CA PRO A 15 -2.74 1.80 5.80
C PRO A 15 -3.59 2.20 4.60
N ARG A 16 -4.77 2.79 4.86
CA ARG A 16 -5.67 3.29 3.82
C ARG A 16 -5.54 4.80 3.74
N MET A 17 -5.46 5.33 2.53
CA MET A 17 -5.29 6.76 2.33
C MET A 17 -5.79 7.18 0.96
N THR A 18 -6.00 8.49 0.78
CA THR A 18 -6.36 9.04 -0.53
C THR A 18 -5.12 9.11 -1.42
N ASN A 19 -5.36 9.28 -2.73
CA ASN A 19 -4.26 9.45 -3.69
C ASN A 19 -3.38 10.65 -3.33
N ALA A 20 -3.99 11.76 -2.90
CA ALA A 20 -3.24 12.94 -2.50
C ALA A 20 -2.35 12.66 -1.28
N GLN A 21 -2.87 11.91 -0.31
CA GLN A 21 -2.10 11.53 0.88
C GLN A 21 -0.95 10.60 0.52
N ARG A 22 -1.17 9.63 -0.36
CA ARG A 22 -0.12 8.73 -0.83
C ARG A 22 1.01 9.51 -1.49
N LEU A 23 0.68 10.44 -2.37
CA LEU A 23 1.67 11.25 -3.08
C LEU A 23 2.39 12.24 -2.15
N ALA A 24 1.79 12.57 -1.00
CA ALA A 24 2.38 13.47 -0.02
C ALA A 24 3.39 12.79 0.90
N ILE A 25 3.53 11.46 0.86
CA ILE A 25 4.52 10.75 1.67
C ILE A 25 5.91 11.18 1.19
N ALA A 26 6.69 11.78 2.10
CA ALA A 26 8.04 12.23 1.77
C ALA A 26 9.00 11.03 1.78
N SER A 27 9.77 10.88 0.70
CA SER A 27 10.79 9.84 0.58
C SER A 27 10.26 8.45 0.97
N PRO A 28 9.22 7.96 0.30
CA PRO A 28 8.66 6.66 0.66
C PRO A 28 9.68 5.54 0.47
N ALA A 29 9.71 4.61 1.42
CA ALA A 29 10.63 3.47 1.33
C ALA A 29 10.25 2.56 0.16
N VAL A 30 11.26 1.98 -0.48
CA VAL A 30 11.02 0.96 -1.49
C VAL A 30 10.39 -0.26 -0.80
N GLY A 31 9.29 -0.73 -1.36
CA GLY A 31 8.54 -1.84 -0.77
C GLY A 31 7.39 -1.39 0.14
N LEU A 32 7.22 -0.09 0.36
CA LEU A 32 6.11 0.42 1.16
C LEU A 32 4.79 0.11 0.45
N ILE A 33 3.83 -0.44 1.19
CA ILE A 33 2.54 -0.87 0.66
C ILE A 33 1.45 -0.06 1.34
N VAL A 34 0.55 0.53 0.53
CA VAL A 34 -0.62 1.26 1.02
C VAL A 34 -1.84 0.89 0.18
N TYR A 35 -3.03 1.12 0.74
CA TYR A 35 -4.29 0.97 0.00
C TYR A 35 -4.83 2.36 -0.31
N CYS A 36 -5.00 2.66 -1.58
CA CYS A 36 -5.55 3.94 -2.03
C CYS A 36 -7.07 3.83 -2.12
N THR A 37 -7.79 4.78 -1.49
CA THR A 37 -9.25 4.72 -1.41
C THR A 37 -9.95 5.50 -2.51
N ASP A 38 -9.22 6.30 -3.30
CA ASP A 38 -9.81 7.09 -4.38
C ASP A 38 -8.97 7.00 -5.65
N ALA A 39 -9.29 7.83 -6.66
CA ALA A 39 -8.69 7.79 -7.98
C ALA A 39 -8.85 6.37 -8.56
N VAL A 40 -7.77 5.68 -8.89
CA VAL A 40 -7.84 4.24 -9.19
C VAL A 40 -7.68 3.53 -7.85
N GLU A 41 -8.79 3.12 -7.27
CA GLU A 41 -8.78 2.47 -5.96
C GLU A 41 -8.09 1.13 -6.04
N GLY A 42 -7.23 0.85 -5.07
CA GLY A 42 -6.57 -0.44 -4.97
C GLY A 42 -5.26 -0.39 -4.19
N LEU A 43 -4.53 -1.48 -4.30
CA LEU A 43 -3.28 -1.67 -3.57
C LEU A 43 -2.12 -1.11 -4.38
N TYR A 44 -1.28 -0.31 -3.73
CA TYR A 44 -0.10 0.27 -4.35
C TYR A 44 1.15 -0.13 -3.58
N VAL A 45 2.23 -0.34 -4.31
CA VAL A 45 3.55 -0.57 -3.73
C VAL A 45 4.53 0.45 -4.30
N ASN A 46 5.38 1.02 -3.44
CA ASN A 46 6.43 1.92 -3.90
C ASN A 46 7.64 1.10 -4.30
N LYS A 47 7.92 1.07 -5.60
CA LYS A 47 9.09 0.41 -6.16
C LYS A 47 10.21 1.43 -6.37
N SER A 48 11.42 0.96 -6.67
CA SER A 48 12.52 1.84 -6.99
C SER A 48 12.23 2.78 -8.17
N THR A 49 11.29 2.41 -9.02
CA THR A 49 10.84 3.21 -10.16
C THR A 49 9.63 4.10 -9.82
N GLY A 50 9.10 4.03 -8.61
CA GLY A 50 7.98 4.84 -8.15
C GLY A 50 6.79 4.00 -7.75
N TRP A 51 5.67 4.68 -7.45
CA TRP A 51 4.43 4.04 -7.05
C TRP A 51 3.86 3.20 -8.19
N THR A 52 3.46 1.98 -7.88
CA THR A 52 2.92 1.04 -8.85
C THR A 52 1.59 0.48 -8.33
N PHE A 53 0.55 0.55 -9.17
CA PHE A 53 -0.74 -0.06 -8.88
C PHE A 53 -0.61 -1.58 -9.01
N VAL A 54 -1.05 -2.31 -8.00
CA VAL A 54 -0.95 -3.77 -8.01
C VAL A 54 -2.30 -4.40 -8.36
N ILE A 55 -3.33 -4.09 -7.58
CA ILE A 55 -4.69 -4.63 -7.82
C ILE A 55 -5.75 -3.69 -7.27
#